data_81806dd34c333eb23e3eecc43331dcd6
#
_entry.id   81806dd34c333eb23e3eecc43331dcd6
#
_cell.length_a   1.000
_cell.length_b   1.000
_cell.length_c   1.000
_cell.angle_alpha   90.00
_cell.angle_beta   90.00
_cell.angle_gamma   90.00
#
_symmetry.space_group_name_H-M   'P 1'
#
loop_
_entity.id
_entity.type
_entity.pdbx_description
1 polymer ?
#
loop_
_entity_poly.entity_id
_entity_poly.type
_entity_poly.pdbx_seq_one_letter_code
_entity_poly.pdbx_strand_id
1 'polypeptide(L)'
;MLSSVELIALLRDNARLPVVALAKALRVARATVQSRLTRLEKNGVIVGYTVRLKPAAERHRIRALMSIAVQGNRGAEVVKVLRGHPNVASIHSTNGRWDLVAELHADSLEHFDRVLGAIRLIDGIANTETSILLSTHKA
;
A
#
# COMPACT_ATOMS: atom_id res chain seq x y z
N MET A 1 25.70 18.08 -6.12
CA MET A 1 25.55 16.62 -6.09
C MET A 1 24.08 16.25 -6.13
N LEU A 2 23.69 15.28 -6.93
CA LEU A 2 22.31 14.86 -7.03
C LEU A 2 21.88 14.05 -5.79
N SER A 3 20.82 14.50 -5.14
CA SER A 3 20.18 13.77 -4.04
C SER A 3 19.16 12.77 -4.58
N SER A 4 19.26 11.52 -4.13
CA SER A 4 18.23 10.49 -4.45
C SER A 4 16.87 10.87 -3.87
N VAL A 5 16.83 11.56 -2.74
CA VAL A 5 15.59 12.02 -2.10
C VAL A 5 14.83 12.98 -3.00
N GLU A 6 15.54 13.94 -3.60
CA GLU A 6 14.93 14.93 -4.51
C GLU A 6 14.43 14.26 -5.79
N LEU A 7 15.20 13.36 -6.36
CA LEU A 7 14.82 12.61 -7.57
C LEU A 7 13.58 11.76 -7.31
N ILE A 8 13.57 11.02 -6.20
CA ILE A 8 12.42 10.18 -5.83
C ILE A 8 11.17 11.03 -5.58
N ALA A 9 11.32 12.20 -4.96
CA ALA A 9 10.21 13.11 -4.71
C ALA A 9 9.54 13.56 -6.01
N LEU A 10 10.32 13.91 -7.02
CA LEU A 10 9.79 14.27 -8.35
C LEU A 10 9.06 13.09 -9.00
N LEU A 11 9.61 11.88 -8.90
CA LEU A 11 9.00 10.67 -9.45
C LEU A 11 7.72 10.29 -8.69
N ARG A 12 7.64 10.53 -7.39
CA ARG A 12 6.41 10.30 -6.62
C ARG A 12 5.27 11.20 -7.10
N ASP A 13 5.60 12.41 -7.50
CA ASP A 13 4.60 13.34 -8.05
C ASP A 13 4.18 12.93 -9.47
N ASN A 14 5.16 12.63 -10.32
CA ASN A 14 4.93 12.18 -11.69
C ASN A 14 6.05 11.25 -12.14
N ALA A 15 5.78 9.94 -12.09
CA ALA A 15 6.76 8.92 -12.47
C ALA A 15 7.04 8.89 -13.98
N ARG A 16 6.25 9.58 -14.79
CA ARG A 16 6.44 9.66 -16.24
C ARG A 16 7.25 10.88 -16.70
N LEU A 17 7.77 11.69 -15.77
CA LEU A 17 8.64 12.79 -16.15
C LEU A 17 9.83 12.26 -16.96
N PRO A 18 10.08 12.82 -18.17
CA PRO A 18 11.23 12.41 -18.97
C PRO A 18 12.54 12.83 -18.28
N VAL A 19 13.61 12.11 -18.60
CA VAL A 19 14.95 12.39 -18.03
C VAL A 19 15.34 13.85 -18.23
N VAL A 20 15.02 14.42 -19.38
CA VAL A 20 15.29 15.84 -19.68
C VAL A 20 14.63 16.78 -18.65
N ALA A 21 13.35 16.53 -18.32
CA ALA A 21 12.63 17.34 -17.36
C ALA A 21 13.18 17.17 -15.95
N LEU A 22 13.51 15.95 -15.57
CA LEU A 22 14.15 15.66 -14.28
C LEU A 22 15.51 16.37 -14.15
N ALA A 23 16.34 16.29 -15.19
CA ALA A 23 17.63 16.95 -15.21
C ALA A 23 17.51 18.46 -15.06
N LYS A 24 16.55 19.05 -15.75
CA LYS A 24 16.28 20.49 -15.67
C LYS A 24 15.82 20.90 -14.28
N ALA A 25 14.88 20.16 -13.69
CA ALA A 25 14.38 20.44 -12.35
C ALA A 25 15.45 20.31 -11.28
N LEU A 26 16.34 19.33 -11.42
CA LEU A 26 17.42 19.06 -10.45
C LEU A 26 18.72 19.80 -10.76
N ARG A 27 18.78 20.52 -11.90
CA ARG A 27 19.94 21.28 -12.34
C ARG A 27 21.20 20.42 -12.49
N VAL A 28 21.05 19.25 -13.08
CA VAL A 28 22.14 18.32 -13.35
C VAL A 28 22.06 17.83 -14.80
N ALA A 29 23.11 17.15 -15.28
CA ALA A 29 23.11 16.58 -16.61
C ALA A 29 22.15 15.40 -16.72
N ARG A 30 21.63 15.16 -17.93
CA ARG A 30 20.77 14.01 -18.22
C ARG A 30 21.43 12.69 -17.87
N ALA A 31 22.71 12.55 -18.20
CA ALA A 31 23.47 11.34 -17.87
C ALA A 31 23.54 11.08 -16.36
N THR A 32 23.60 12.14 -15.56
CA THR A 32 23.58 12.03 -14.10
C THR A 32 22.26 11.47 -13.59
N VAL A 33 21.14 11.96 -14.13
CA VAL A 33 19.80 11.45 -13.79
C VAL A 33 19.66 9.99 -14.20
N GLN A 34 20.01 9.67 -15.45
CA GLN A 34 19.89 8.31 -15.99
C GLN A 34 20.72 7.32 -15.18
N SER A 35 21.94 7.68 -14.85
CA SER A 35 22.84 6.87 -14.03
C SER A 35 22.25 6.61 -12.64
N ARG A 36 21.68 7.64 -12.02
CA ARG A 36 21.07 7.52 -10.69
C ARG A 36 19.81 6.64 -10.71
N LEU A 37 18.94 6.82 -11.71
CA LEU A 37 17.75 6.00 -11.88
C LEU A 37 18.13 4.53 -12.05
N THR A 38 19.07 4.24 -12.93
CA THR A 38 19.53 2.88 -13.17
C THR A 38 20.05 2.23 -11.88
N ARG A 39 20.80 2.98 -11.08
CA ARG A 39 21.32 2.51 -9.81
C ARG A 39 20.20 2.22 -8.81
N LEU A 40 19.23 3.14 -8.67
CA LEU A 40 18.10 2.98 -7.74
C LEU A 40 17.23 1.76 -8.10
N GLU A 41 17.02 1.54 -9.38
CA GLU A 41 16.27 0.36 -9.86
C GLU A 41 17.06 -0.93 -9.66
N LYS A 42 18.34 -0.92 -10.04
CA LYS A 42 19.21 -2.09 -9.92
C LYS A 42 19.43 -2.52 -8.46
N ASN A 43 19.56 -1.55 -7.55
CA ASN A 43 19.77 -1.83 -6.14
C ASN A 43 18.46 -2.14 -5.39
N GLY A 44 17.32 -2.12 -6.07
CA GLY A 44 16.02 -2.42 -5.48
C GLY A 44 15.47 -1.33 -4.57
N VAL A 45 16.03 -0.12 -4.59
CA VAL A 45 15.47 1.04 -3.88
C VAL A 45 14.15 1.44 -4.54
N ILE A 46 14.14 1.51 -5.87
CA ILE A 46 12.90 1.62 -6.64
C ILE A 46 12.54 0.21 -7.08
N VAL A 47 11.45 -0.33 -6.54
CA VAL A 47 10.99 -1.69 -6.84
C VAL A 47 10.03 -1.73 -8.03
N GLY A 48 9.49 -0.60 -8.43
CA GLY A 48 8.56 -0.51 -9.55
C GLY A 48 7.86 0.83 -9.61
N TYR A 49 6.99 0.97 -10.60
CA TYR A 49 6.19 2.17 -10.83
C TYR A 49 4.72 1.77 -10.90
N THR A 50 3.86 2.66 -10.45
CA THR A 50 2.43 2.41 -10.43
C THR A 50 1.66 3.66 -10.86
N VAL A 51 0.35 3.48 -11.12
CA VAL A 51 -0.54 4.59 -11.43
C VAL A 51 -1.52 4.82 -10.31
N ARG A 52 -1.87 6.09 -10.08
CA ARG A 52 -2.94 6.49 -9.16
C ARG A 52 -4.15 6.84 -10.00
N LEU A 53 -5.29 6.25 -9.65
CA LEU A 53 -6.53 6.46 -10.37
C LEU A 53 -7.52 7.28 -9.53
N LYS A 54 -8.46 7.94 -10.20
CA LYS A 54 -9.59 8.55 -9.51
C LYS A 54 -10.40 7.44 -8.84
N PRO A 55 -11.02 7.67 -7.66
CA PRO A 55 -11.83 6.65 -6.99
C PRO A 55 -12.90 6.03 -7.89
N ALA A 56 -13.52 6.82 -8.77
CA ALA A 56 -14.54 6.32 -9.70
C ALA A 56 -14.00 5.32 -10.72
N ALA A 57 -12.69 5.33 -11.00
CA ALA A 57 -12.03 4.43 -11.95
C ALA A 57 -11.38 3.23 -11.26
N GLU A 58 -11.38 3.18 -9.93
CA GLU A 58 -10.83 2.06 -9.19
C GLU A 58 -11.71 0.83 -9.36
N ARG A 59 -11.05 -0.33 -9.46
CA ARG A 59 -11.73 -1.62 -9.57
C ARG A 59 -12.50 -1.96 -8.30
N HIS A 60 -11.91 -1.65 -7.15
CA HIS A 60 -12.51 -1.94 -5.85
C HIS A 60 -13.11 -0.67 -5.26
N ARG A 61 -14.45 -0.61 -5.23
CA ARG A 61 -15.19 0.57 -4.79
C ARG A 61 -15.17 0.78 -3.29
N ILE A 62 -15.03 -0.31 -2.54
CA ILE A 62 -15.02 -0.26 -1.08
C ILE A 62 -13.64 -0.61 -0.58
N ARG A 63 -13.10 0.28 0.23
CA ARG A 63 -11.84 0.08 0.96
C ARG A 63 -12.11 0.28 2.44
N ALA A 64 -11.48 -0.52 3.27
CA ALA A 64 -11.65 -0.45 4.71
C ALA A 64 -10.34 -0.77 5.43
N LEU A 65 -10.24 -0.27 6.66
CA LEU A 65 -9.17 -0.64 7.57
C LEU A 65 -9.76 -1.52 8.65
N MET A 66 -9.16 -2.69 8.86
CA MET A 66 -9.56 -3.62 9.91
C MET A 66 -8.44 -3.73 10.94
N SER A 67 -8.75 -3.41 12.18
CA SER A 67 -7.88 -3.64 13.32
C SER A 67 -8.20 -5.01 13.91
N ILE A 68 -7.17 -5.79 14.21
CA ILE A 68 -7.32 -7.19 14.62
C ILE A 68 -6.53 -7.44 15.90
N ALA A 69 -7.22 -8.01 16.90
CA ALA A 69 -6.58 -8.56 18.09
C ALA A 69 -6.47 -10.07 17.93
N VAL A 70 -5.30 -10.60 18.20
CA VAL A 70 -4.97 -12.02 18.04
C VAL A 70 -4.94 -12.71 19.39
N GLN A 71 -5.40 -13.96 19.44
CA GLN A 71 -5.34 -14.76 20.65
C GLN A 71 -3.91 -15.25 20.91
N GLY A 72 -3.37 -14.94 22.10
CA GLY A 72 -2.09 -15.47 22.56
C GLY A 72 -0.97 -15.31 21.54
N ASN A 73 -0.34 -16.42 21.16
CA ASN A 73 0.79 -16.45 20.23
C ASN A 73 0.39 -16.85 18.79
N ARG A 74 -0.86 -16.67 18.41
CA ARG A 74 -1.38 -17.13 17.12
C ARG A 74 -1.21 -16.15 15.97
N GLY A 75 -0.47 -15.06 16.20
CA GLY A 75 -0.28 -13.98 15.22
C GLY A 75 0.28 -14.45 13.90
N ALA A 76 1.30 -15.31 13.90
CA ALA A 76 1.92 -15.82 12.69
C ALA A 76 0.93 -16.63 11.82
N GLU A 77 0.10 -17.44 12.45
CA GLU A 77 -0.93 -18.24 11.77
C GLU A 77 -2.00 -17.36 11.15
N VAL A 78 -2.46 -16.35 11.89
CA VAL A 78 -3.46 -15.39 11.41
C VAL A 78 -2.92 -14.60 10.20
N VAL A 79 -1.69 -14.11 10.28
CA VAL A 79 -1.04 -13.40 9.18
C VAL A 79 -0.96 -14.28 7.93
N LYS A 80 -0.60 -15.55 8.11
CA LYS A 80 -0.49 -16.50 6.99
C LYS A 80 -1.84 -16.66 6.26
N VAL A 81 -2.93 -16.82 7.01
CA VAL A 81 -4.27 -16.96 6.43
C VAL A 81 -4.70 -15.68 5.74
N LEU A 82 -4.52 -14.52 6.40
CA LEU A 82 -4.87 -13.22 5.83
C LEU A 82 -4.07 -12.92 4.55
N ARG A 83 -2.79 -13.27 4.53
CA ARG A 83 -1.94 -13.06 3.36
C ARG A 83 -2.47 -13.80 2.13
N GLY A 84 -3.08 -14.94 2.30
CA GLY A 84 -3.68 -15.72 1.23
C GLY A 84 -5.06 -15.24 0.80
N HIS A 85 -5.66 -14.27 1.50
CA HIS A 85 -7.00 -13.81 1.21
C HIS A 85 -6.99 -12.74 0.10
N PRO A 86 -7.71 -12.95 -1.02
CA PRO A 86 -7.64 -12.05 -2.18
C PRO A 86 -8.16 -10.63 -1.93
N ASN A 87 -8.99 -10.43 -0.89
CA ASN A 87 -9.55 -9.14 -0.55
C ASN A 87 -8.75 -8.38 0.51
N VAL A 88 -7.60 -8.93 0.92
CA VAL A 88 -6.68 -8.27 1.83
C VAL A 88 -5.55 -7.66 1.00
N ALA A 89 -5.48 -6.33 0.97
CA ALA A 89 -4.49 -5.59 0.19
C ALA A 89 -3.16 -5.45 0.91
N SER A 90 -3.20 -5.28 2.22
CA SER A 90 -2.00 -5.12 3.05
C SER A 90 -2.25 -5.57 4.48
N ILE A 91 -1.18 -5.95 5.17
CA ILE A 91 -1.23 -6.36 6.57
C ILE A 91 -0.03 -5.74 7.27
N HIS A 92 -0.25 -5.12 8.42
CA HIS A 92 0.80 -4.52 9.22
C HIS A 92 0.67 -4.95 10.67
N SER A 93 1.81 -5.26 11.30
CA SER A 93 1.87 -5.42 12.75
C SER A 93 1.97 -4.04 13.39
N THR A 94 1.36 -3.87 14.55
CA THR A 94 1.43 -2.61 15.28
C THR A 94 1.93 -2.84 16.71
N ASN A 95 2.39 -1.77 17.34
CA ASN A 95 2.77 -1.78 18.75
C ASN A 95 1.66 -1.30 19.69
N GLY A 96 0.49 -0.98 19.11
CA GLY A 96 -0.63 -0.42 19.85
C GLY A 96 -1.56 -1.48 20.43
N ARG A 97 -2.77 -1.05 20.72
CA ARG A 97 -3.84 -1.89 21.28
C ARG A 97 -4.19 -3.08 20.38
N TRP A 98 -4.12 -2.89 19.06
CA TRP A 98 -4.44 -3.93 18.08
C TRP A 98 -3.15 -4.55 17.57
N ASP A 99 -3.12 -5.87 17.46
CA ASP A 99 -1.94 -6.59 17.02
C ASP A 99 -1.64 -6.39 15.54
N LEU A 100 -2.69 -6.34 14.72
CA LEU A 100 -2.57 -6.20 13.28
C LEU A 100 -3.53 -5.14 12.77
N VAL A 101 -3.15 -4.49 11.66
CA VAL A 101 -4.03 -3.63 10.87
C VAL A 101 -3.95 -4.10 9.43
N ALA A 102 -5.10 -4.39 8.82
CA ALA A 102 -5.20 -4.83 7.45
C ALA A 102 -6.03 -3.85 6.62
N GLU A 103 -5.64 -3.61 5.38
CA GLU A 103 -6.49 -2.92 4.44
C GLU A 103 -7.26 -3.95 3.63
N LEU A 104 -8.58 -3.78 3.58
CA LEU A 104 -9.49 -4.64 2.84
C LEU A 104 -10.09 -3.89 1.68
N HIS A 105 -10.45 -4.63 0.63
CA HIS A 105 -11.20 -4.06 -0.49
C HIS A 105 -12.27 -5.03 -0.99
N ALA A 106 -13.33 -4.47 -1.52
CA ALA A 106 -14.43 -5.22 -2.09
C ALA A 106 -15.14 -4.39 -3.16
N ASP A 107 -15.86 -5.07 -4.05
CA ASP A 107 -16.54 -4.41 -5.17
C ASP A 107 -17.91 -3.84 -4.79
N SER A 108 -18.52 -4.33 -3.71
CA SER A 108 -19.83 -3.92 -3.24
C SER A 108 -19.94 -4.11 -1.72
N LEU A 109 -20.96 -3.51 -1.10
CA LEU A 109 -21.23 -3.71 0.31
C LEU A 109 -21.59 -5.16 0.64
N GLU A 110 -22.30 -5.84 -0.25
CA GLU A 110 -22.62 -7.26 -0.08
C GLU A 110 -21.36 -8.12 -0.10
N HIS A 111 -20.47 -7.85 -1.05
CA HIS A 111 -19.16 -8.52 -1.12
C HIS A 111 -18.33 -8.23 0.14
N PHE A 112 -18.33 -6.98 0.58
CA PHE A 112 -17.61 -6.56 1.78
C PHE A 112 -18.11 -7.30 3.03
N ASP A 113 -19.42 -7.45 3.17
CA ASP A 113 -20.02 -8.20 4.28
C ASP A 113 -19.54 -9.66 4.30
N ARG A 114 -19.47 -10.30 3.13
CA ARG A 114 -18.94 -11.67 3.00
C ARG A 114 -17.47 -11.75 3.39
N VAL A 115 -16.68 -10.77 2.97
CA VAL A 115 -15.25 -10.69 3.31
C VAL A 115 -15.06 -10.57 4.82
N LEU A 116 -15.83 -9.68 5.47
CA LEU A 116 -15.79 -9.52 6.92
C LEU A 116 -16.17 -10.82 7.64
N GLY A 117 -17.23 -11.47 7.20
CA GLY A 117 -17.66 -12.73 7.78
C GLY A 117 -16.60 -13.82 7.67
N ALA A 118 -15.97 -13.93 6.52
CA ALA A 118 -14.89 -14.90 6.30
C ALA A 118 -13.67 -14.63 7.20
N ILE A 119 -13.27 -13.38 7.32
CA ILE A 119 -12.11 -13.01 8.14
C ILE A 119 -12.40 -13.25 9.63
N ARG A 120 -13.58 -12.90 10.10
CA ARG A 120 -13.96 -13.11 11.51
C ARG A 120 -13.98 -14.57 11.93
N LEU A 121 -14.09 -15.49 10.98
CA LEU A 121 -14.06 -16.93 11.24
C LEU A 121 -12.65 -17.50 11.30
N ILE A 122 -11.64 -16.72 11.00
CA ILE A 122 -10.25 -17.19 11.05
C ILE A 122 -9.91 -17.53 12.49
N ASP A 123 -9.44 -18.76 12.70
CA ASP A 123 -9.02 -19.21 14.00
C ASP A 123 -7.81 -18.41 14.50
N GLY A 124 -7.87 -17.98 15.75
CA GLY A 124 -6.83 -17.14 16.35
C GLY A 124 -7.15 -15.65 16.39
N ILE A 125 -8.22 -15.21 15.74
CA ILE A 125 -8.71 -13.83 15.85
C ILE A 125 -9.63 -13.73 17.07
N ALA A 126 -9.25 -12.86 18.01
CA ALA A 126 -10.04 -12.62 19.23
C ALA A 126 -11.09 -11.54 19.02
N ASN A 127 -10.74 -10.46 18.37
CA ASN A 127 -11.62 -9.32 18.16
C ASN A 127 -11.18 -8.51 16.95
N THR A 128 -12.13 -7.81 16.33
CA THR A 128 -11.86 -6.94 15.18
C THR A 128 -12.67 -5.66 15.27
N GLU A 129 -12.14 -4.61 14.66
CA GLU A 129 -12.85 -3.36 14.45
C GLU A 129 -12.57 -2.91 13.03
N THR A 130 -13.60 -2.62 12.25
CA THR A 130 -13.46 -2.28 10.84
C THR A 130 -14.11 -0.95 10.55
N SER A 131 -13.38 -0.11 9.82
CA SER A 131 -13.86 1.20 9.37
C SER A 131 -13.77 1.28 7.86
N ILE A 132 -14.88 1.58 7.20
CA ILE A 132 -14.90 1.85 5.77
C ILE A 132 -14.31 3.24 5.52
N LEU A 133 -13.40 3.33 4.57
CA LEU A 133 -12.83 4.60 4.14
C LEU A 133 -13.84 5.32 3.27
N LEU A 134 -14.25 6.51 3.66
CA LEU A 134 -15.28 7.26 2.94
C LEU A 134 -14.66 8.20 1.91
N SER A 135 -14.03 9.26 2.36
CA SER A 135 -13.41 10.25 1.48
C SER A 135 -11.91 10.32 1.72
N THR A 136 -11.14 10.40 0.64
CA THR A 136 -9.70 10.59 0.72
C THR A 136 -9.38 12.06 0.49
N HIS A 137 -8.78 12.71 1.48
CA HIS A 137 -8.41 14.12 1.41
C HIS A 137 -6.98 14.32 0.93
N LYS A 138 -6.13 13.31 1.11
CA LYS A 138 -4.75 13.31 0.63
C LYS A 138 -4.30 11.86 0.44
N ALA A 139 -3.65 11.57 -0.66
CA ALA A 139 -3.14 10.25 -0.97
C ALA A 139 -1.65 10.29 -1.30
#